data_7d205ea49536df64e9d0c099dcb48835
#
_entry.id   7d205ea49536df64e9d0c099dcb48835
#
_cell.length_a   1.000
_cell.length_b   1.000
_cell.length_c   1.000
_cell.angle_alpha   90.00
_cell.angle_beta   90.00
_cell.angle_gamma   90.00
#
_symmetry.space_group_name_H-M   'P 1'
#
loop_
_entity.id
_entity.type
_entity.pdbx_description
1 polymer ?
#
loop_
_entity_poly.entity_id
_entity_poly.type
_entity_poly.pdbx_seq_one_letter_code
_entity_poly.pdbx_strand_id
1 'polypeptide(L)'
;MRAHTTALLAAAALTVAACSSDTATGISSDEAAVQQAYLDVDPGYFDENPGGSALAAMPLLGATPALFSAPGDPYVAPERWGRRREQTRPSRDRVVVIEGDTATVSVAVRFNGVILVDTTFDNVANPGSKPMHETLRHRAVFVKDSTARRGWRLVGMSLGDIVNTEPSERTVTITSVAVAVNGVAVGEVTDPRHIFPVGALPQLHVGDSVMVTAAVSNTTGTDLVPPTQVFLHVRHCRADRDDWVRIPMHDNGDGTWTVGWTVRRPGIARLAVDALDSETLQTETGDNYRANIWAFPYRALR
;
A
#
# COMPACT_ATOMS: atom_id res chain seq x y z
N MET A 1 -31.51 -94.44 -14.15
CA MET A 1 -30.18 -93.83 -14.25
C MET A 1 -30.35 -92.42 -14.76
N ARG A 2 -30.22 -91.41 -13.95
CA ARG A 2 -30.39 -90.00 -14.32
C ARG A 2 -29.06 -89.31 -14.21
N ALA A 3 -28.53 -88.80 -15.32
CA ALA A 3 -27.35 -87.97 -15.35
C ALA A 3 -27.67 -86.52 -15.00
N HIS A 4 -26.96 -85.99 -14.03
CA HIS A 4 -27.04 -84.57 -13.67
C HIS A 4 -25.88 -83.83 -14.33
N THR A 5 -26.20 -82.93 -15.23
CA THR A 5 -25.27 -82.03 -15.88
C THR A 5 -25.17 -80.77 -15.05
N THR A 6 -24.01 -80.52 -14.49
CA THR A 6 -23.70 -79.30 -13.70
C THR A 6 -23.16 -78.23 -14.65
N ALA A 7 -23.85 -77.14 -14.81
CA ALA A 7 -23.39 -75.96 -15.54
C ALA A 7 -22.60 -75.07 -14.60
N LEU A 8 -21.34 -74.77 -14.93
CA LEU A 8 -20.51 -73.78 -14.29
C LEU A 8 -20.82 -72.43 -14.92
N LEU A 9 -21.36 -71.49 -14.13
CA LEU A 9 -21.45 -70.07 -14.45
C LEU A 9 -20.14 -69.39 -14.03
N ALA A 10 -19.36 -68.92 -14.99
CA ALA A 10 -18.21 -68.04 -14.73
C ALA A 10 -18.70 -66.59 -14.63
N ALA A 11 -18.67 -66.04 -13.44
CA ALA A 11 -18.93 -64.62 -13.16
C ALA A 11 -17.64 -63.82 -13.46
N ALA A 12 -17.63 -63.06 -14.56
CA ALA A 12 -16.60 -62.08 -14.84
C ALA A 12 -16.87 -60.79 -14.02
N ALA A 13 -16.08 -60.56 -12.98
CA ALA A 13 -16.08 -59.31 -12.23
C ALA A 13 -15.33 -58.23 -13.03
N LEU A 14 -16.08 -57.34 -13.65
CA LEU A 14 -15.53 -56.07 -14.16
C LEU A 14 -15.20 -55.18 -12.97
N THR A 15 -13.93 -55.05 -12.61
CA THR A 15 -13.43 -53.98 -11.75
C THR A 15 -13.36 -52.69 -12.60
N VAL A 16 -14.37 -51.83 -12.44
CA VAL A 16 -14.31 -50.47 -12.90
C VAL A 16 -13.34 -49.73 -11.96
N ALA A 17 -12.10 -49.53 -12.39
CA ALA A 17 -11.19 -48.61 -11.77
C ALA A 17 -11.75 -47.18 -12.00
N ALA A 18 -12.55 -46.70 -11.07
CA ALA A 18 -12.89 -45.29 -11.00
C ALA A 18 -11.57 -44.53 -10.65
N CYS A 19 -10.91 -44.02 -11.67
CA CYS A 19 -9.98 -42.92 -11.46
C CYS A 19 -10.79 -41.72 -10.97
N SER A 20 -10.96 -41.62 -9.66
CA SER A 20 -11.31 -40.37 -9.02
C SER A 20 -10.11 -39.45 -9.26
N SER A 21 -10.16 -38.63 -10.29
CA SER A 21 -9.35 -37.41 -10.34
C SER A 21 -9.83 -36.49 -9.24
N ASP A 22 -9.38 -36.79 -8.02
CA ASP A 22 -9.31 -35.78 -6.97
C ASP A 22 -8.38 -34.70 -7.52
N THR A 23 -8.96 -33.68 -8.15
CA THR A 23 -8.33 -32.39 -8.31
C THR A 23 -8.20 -31.83 -6.90
N ALA A 24 -7.27 -32.42 -6.12
CA ALA A 24 -6.70 -31.72 -5.00
C ALA A 24 -6.12 -30.43 -5.60
N THR A 25 -6.76 -29.30 -5.37
CA THR A 25 -6.22 -27.96 -5.58
C THR A 25 -5.05 -27.77 -4.59
N GLY A 26 -4.08 -28.66 -4.65
CA GLY A 26 -2.84 -28.58 -3.92
C GLY A 26 -1.98 -27.51 -4.58
N ILE A 27 -1.56 -26.52 -3.80
CA ILE A 27 -0.55 -25.55 -4.19
C ILE A 27 0.66 -26.33 -4.73
N SER A 28 1.12 -26.03 -5.95
CA SER A 28 2.30 -26.70 -6.52
C SER A 28 3.55 -26.39 -5.68
N SER A 29 4.57 -27.27 -5.74
CA SER A 29 5.83 -27.05 -5.03
C SER A 29 6.49 -25.71 -5.42
N ASP A 30 6.41 -25.35 -6.70
CA ASP A 30 6.94 -24.07 -7.22
C ASP A 30 6.13 -22.88 -6.67
N GLU A 31 4.81 -22.98 -6.64
CA GLU A 31 3.97 -21.93 -6.08
C GLU A 31 4.24 -21.72 -4.58
N ALA A 32 4.37 -22.81 -3.81
CA ALA A 32 4.74 -22.73 -2.40
C ALA A 32 6.12 -22.09 -2.20
N ALA A 33 7.10 -22.42 -3.08
CA ALA A 33 8.43 -21.81 -3.05
C ALA A 33 8.39 -20.31 -3.34
N VAL A 34 7.60 -19.88 -4.35
CA VAL A 34 7.40 -18.44 -4.68
C VAL A 34 6.73 -17.71 -3.53
N GLN A 35 5.68 -18.29 -2.91
CA GLN A 35 5.00 -17.68 -1.76
C GLN A 35 5.98 -17.50 -0.59
N GLN A 36 6.84 -18.48 -0.36
CA GLN A 36 7.84 -18.37 0.70
C GLN A 36 8.95 -17.37 0.34
N ALA A 37 9.38 -17.33 -0.93
CA ALA A 37 10.33 -16.32 -1.41
C ALA A 37 9.78 -14.90 -1.23
N TYR A 38 8.48 -14.69 -1.50
CA TYR A 38 7.81 -13.42 -1.26
C TYR A 38 7.81 -13.04 0.23
N LEU A 39 7.55 -13.99 1.14
CA LEU A 39 7.57 -13.74 2.59
C LEU A 39 8.99 -13.48 3.14
N ASP A 40 10.01 -14.03 2.47
CA ASP A 40 11.42 -13.85 2.84
C ASP A 40 11.99 -12.50 2.29
N VAL A 41 11.25 -11.77 1.45
CA VAL A 41 11.67 -10.45 0.96
C VAL A 41 11.79 -9.48 2.13
N ASP A 42 12.87 -8.68 2.11
CA ASP A 42 13.08 -7.63 3.10
C ASP A 42 11.80 -6.78 3.28
N PRO A 43 11.26 -6.67 4.51
CA PRO A 43 10.12 -5.81 4.78
C PRO A 43 10.34 -4.36 4.33
N GLY A 44 11.60 -3.93 4.06
CA GLY A 44 11.94 -2.70 3.37
C GLY A 44 11.27 -2.55 2.00
N TYR A 45 10.94 -3.59 1.26
CA TYR A 45 10.27 -3.51 -0.04
C TYR A 45 8.73 -3.51 0.07
N PHE A 46 8.16 -4.26 0.99
CA PHE A 46 6.70 -4.41 1.12
C PHE A 46 6.25 -4.12 2.55
N ASP A 47 5.70 -2.94 2.80
CA ASP A 47 5.04 -2.62 4.06
C ASP A 47 3.53 -2.68 3.88
N GLU A 48 2.91 -3.50 4.65
CA GLU A 48 1.46 -3.56 4.70
C GLU A 48 0.85 -2.43 5.56
N ASN A 49 1.69 -1.56 6.15
CA ASN A 49 1.24 -0.45 6.99
C ASN A 49 1.90 0.89 6.61
N PRO A 50 1.87 1.32 5.34
CA PRO A 50 2.36 2.64 4.98
C PRO A 50 1.45 3.70 5.62
N GLY A 51 2.07 4.71 6.21
CA GLY A 51 1.34 5.82 6.83
C GLY A 51 1.19 5.76 8.36
N GLY A 52 1.73 4.71 9.00
CA GLY A 52 1.83 4.63 10.46
C GLY A 52 0.49 4.54 11.20
N SER A 53 0.48 3.81 12.30
CA SER A 53 -0.70 3.61 13.16
C SER A 53 -0.75 4.53 14.37
N ALA A 54 0.16 5.47 14.50
CA ALA A 54 0.18 6.35 15.65
C ALA A 54 -0.69 7.59 15.44
N LEU A 55 -1.40 7.99 16.47
CA LEU A 55 -1.84 9.36 16.68
C LEU A 55 -0.55 10.22 16.75
N ALA A 56 0.07 10.45 15.61
CA ALA A 56 1.15 11.39 15.54
C ALA A 56 0.53 12.76 15.76
N ALA A 57 0.88 13.39 16.88
CA ALA A 57 0.72 14.82 16.98
C ALA A 57 1.25 15.41 15.66
N MET A 58 0.45 16.17 14.96
CA MET A 58 0.98 17.05 13.92
C MET A 58 2.11 17.80 14.62
N PRO A 59 3.37 17.69 14.19
CA PRO A 59 4.31 18.69 14.65
C PRO A 59 3.64 20.00 14.25
N LEU A 60 3.35 20.84 15.20
CA LEU A 60 3.09 22.25 15.01
C LEU A 60 4.37 22.84 14.39
N LEU A 61 4.59 22.57 13.10
CA LEU A 61 5.38 23.44 12.27
C LEU A 61 4.56 24.71 12.27
N GLY A 62 5.01 25.66 13.15
CA GLY A 62 4.38 26.90 13.48
C GLY A 62 3.15 27.16 12.63
N ALA A 63 1.99 27.02 13.23
CA ALA A 63 0.74 27.36 12.57
C ALA A 63 0.79 28.85 12.27
N THR A 64 1.43 29.17 11.16
CA THR A 64 0.95 30.29 10.39
C THR A 64 -0.36 29.76 9.83
N PRO A 65 -1.52 30.26 10.32
CA PRO A 65 -2.75 30.07 9.58
C PRO A 65 -2.38 30.48 8.17
N ALA A 66 -2.41 29.54 7.23
CA ALA A 66 -2.17 29.86 5.85
C ALA A 66 -3.23 30.91 5.52
N LEU A 67 -2.79 32.13 5.27
CA LEU A 67 -3.61 33.23 4.79
C LEU A 67 -4.01 32.90 3.34
N PHE A 68 -4.87 31.92 3.16
CA PHE A 68 -5.50 31.59 1.91
C PHE A 68 -6.99 31.88 2.04
N SER A 69 -7.32 33.17 1.94
CA SER A 69 -8.68 33.61 1.70
C SER A 69 -8.96 33.49 0.21
N ALA A 70 -9.32 32.29 -0.24
CA ALA A 70 -10.06 32.12 -1.48
C ALA A 70 -11.57 32.06 -1.15
N PRO A 71 -12.48 32.41 -2.06
CA PRO A 71 -13.92 32.31 -1.82
C PRO A 71 -14.32 30.84 -1.66
N GLY A 72 -14.68 30.46 -0.45
CA GLY A 72 -15.02 29.12 0.03
C GLY A 72 -14.78 29.05 1.53
N ASP A 73 -15.36 28.10 2.22
CA ASP A 73 -15.06 27.89 3.64
C ASP A 73 -13.59 27.41 3.77
N PRO A 74 -12.75 28.16 4.53
CA PRO A 74 -11.36 27.79 4.65
C PRO A 74 -11.23 26.44 5.38
N TYR A 75 -10.41 25.54 4.83
CA TYR A 75 -10.00 24.35 5.56
C TYR A 75 -9.22 24.74 6.82
N VAL A 76 -9.62 24.20 7.95
CA VAL A 76 -8.89 24.34 9.22
C VAL A 76 -8.25 22.99 9.53
N ALA A 77 -6.91 22.94 9.56
CA ALA A 77 -6.21 21.71 9.89
C ALA A 77 -6.59 21.25 11.32
N PRO A 78 -6.84 19.94 11.54
CA PRO A 78 -7.09 19.42 12.87
C PRO A 78 -5.84 19.57 13.73
N GLU A 79 -6.00 19.66 15.05
CA GLU A 79 -4.86 19.64 15.97
C GLU A 79 -4.07 18.36 15.83
N ARG A 80 -4.79 17.23 15.71
CA ARG A 80 -4.20 15.90 15.58
C ARG A 80 -5.06 15.00 14.70
N TRP A 81 -4.43 14.10 14.00
CA TRP A 81 -5.12 13.02 13.33
C TRP A 81 -4.22 11.80 13.13
N GLY A 82 -4.81 10.63 12.95
CA GLY A 82 -4.07 9.41 12.70
C GLY A 82 -4.98 8.27 12.31
N ARG A 83 -4.40 7.20 11.75
CA ARG A 83 -5.12 5.97 11.43
C ARG A 83 -4.83 4.92 12.50
N ARG A 84 -5.87 4.23 12.97
CA ARG A 84 -5.76 3.07 13.82
C ARG A 84 -6.42 1.89 13.11
N ARG A 85 -5.60 1.02 12.54
CA ARG A 85 -6.07 -0.23 11.96
C ARG A 85 -6.44 -1.20 13.07
N GLU A 86 -7.51 -1.95 12.87
CA GLU A 86 -7.88 -3.03 13.77
C GLU A 86 -6.78 -4.11 13.73
N GLN A 87 -6.38 -4.59 14.91
CA GLN A 87 -5.31 -5.60 15.02
C GLN A 87 -5.76 -7.01 14.61
N THR A 88 -7.05 -7.20 14.30
CA THR A 88 -7.55 -8.44 13.71
C THR A 88 -6.87 -8.63 12.37
N ARG A 89 -6.40 -9.85 12.12
CA ARG A 89 -5.62 -10.21 10.93
C ARG A 89 -6.28 -9.65 9.67
N PRO A 90 -5.62 -8.77 8.93
CA PRO A 90 -6.19 -8.24 7.70
C PRO A 90 -6.47 -9.41 6.74
N SER A 91 -7.57 -9.33 5.99
CA SER A 91 -7.82 -10.28 4.92
C SER A 91 -6.75 -10.10 3.84
N ARG A 92 -6.06 -11.17 3.51
CA ARG A 92 -4.98 -11.17 2.51
C ARG A 92 -5.33 -12.14 1.41
N ASP A 93 -5.53 -11.59 0.22
CA ASP A 93 -5.67 -12.35 -1.00
C ASP A 93 -4.33 -12.32 -1.73
N ARG A 94 -3.74 -13.50 -1.95
CA ARG A 94 -2.49 -13.64 -2.69
C ARG A 94 -2.69 -14.61 -3.83
N VAL A 95 -2.40 -14.14 -5.04
CA VAL A 95 -2.47 -14.94 -6.26
C VAL A 95 -1.08 -15.04 -6.84
N VAL A 96 -0.62 -16.26 -7.10
CA VAL A 96 0.65 -16.55 -7.76
C VAL A 96 0.34 -17.11 -9.15
N VAL A 97 0.95 -16.50 -10.16
CA VAL A 97 0.90 -16.99 -11.55
C VAL A 97 2.32 -17.31 -11.97
N ILE A 98 2.57 -18.54 -12.42
CA ILE A 98 3.89 -19.00 -12.86
C ILE A 98 3.82 -19.26 -14.36
N GLU A 99 4.70 -18.61 -15.13
CA GLU A 99 4.85 -18.76 -16.57
C GLU A 99 6.33 -19.04 -16.89
N GLY A 100 6.65 -20.30 -17.12
CA GLY A 100 8.03 -20.75 -17.32
C GLY A 100 8.90 -20.48 -16.09
N ASP A 101 9.95 -19.67 -16.26
CA ASP A 101 10.88 -19.30 -15.19
C ASP A 101 10.53 -17.97 -14.50
N THR A 102 9.35 -17.45 -14.76
CA THR A 102 8.86 -16.20 -14.17
C THR A 102 7.61 -16.47 -13.34
N ALA A 103 7.55 -15.84 -12.17
CA ALA A 103 6.38 -15.87 -11.29
C ALA A 103 5.93 -14.46 -10.94
N THR A 104 4.64 -14.18 -11.05
CA THR A 104 4.01 -12.94 -10.61
C THR A 104 3.17 -13.22 -9.37
N VAL A 105 3.45 -12.49 -8.29
CA VAL A 105 2.67 -12.51 -7.05
C VAL A 105 1.86 -11.23 -7.00
N SER A 106 0.53 -11.35 -7.05
CA SER A 106 -0.40 -10.23 -6.85
C SER A 106 -0.98 -10.31 -5.44
N VAL A 107 -0.93 -9.22 -4.70
CA VAL A 107 -1.38 -9.16 -3.31
C VAL A 107 -2.44 -8.08 -3.16
N ALA A 108 -3.52 -8.43 -2.49
CA ALA A 108 -4.52 -7.48 -2.00
C ALA A 108 -4.72 -7.70 -0.50
N VAL A 109 -4.56 -6.64 0.28
CA VAL A 109 -4.76 -6.66 1.74
C VAL A 109 -5.86 -5.69 2.09
N ARG A 110 -6.93 -6.17 2.73
CA ARG A 110 -8.03 -5.33 3.21
C ARG A 110 -7.83 -5.02 4.67
N PHE A 111 -7.91 -3.75 5.00
CA PHE A 111 -7.82 -3.22 6.35
C PHE A 111 -9.14 -2.59 6.76
N ASN A 112 -9.58 -2.93 7.97
CA ASN A 112 -10.61 -2.20 8.67
C ASN A 112 -9.95 -1.42 9.81
N GLY A 113 -10.57 -0.32 10.20
CA GLY A 113 -10.07 0.49 11.28
C GLY A 113 -10.84 1.79 11.43
N VAL A 114 -10.20 2.75 12.03
CA VAL A 114 -10.74 4.10 12.19
C VAL A 114 -9.67 5.15 11.87
N ILE A 115 -10.10 6.25 11.27
CA ILE A 115 -9.34 7.49 11.33
C ILE A 115 -9.76 8.25 12.59
N LEU A 116 -8.79 8.71 13.32
CA LEU A 116 -8.95 9.53 14.52
C LEU A 116 -8.66 10.98 14.13
N VAL A 117 -9.56 11.88 14.45
CA VAL A 117 -9.43 13.31 14.14
C VAL A 117 -9.79 14.12 15.38
N ASP A 118 -8.92 15.03 15.75
CA ASP A 118 -9.08 15.95 16.89
C ASP A 118 -9.04 17.37 16.34
N THR A 119 -10.19 18.02 16.33
CA THR A 119 -10.35 19.39 15.82
C THR A 119 -10.34 20.41 16.93
N THR A 120 -10.25 19.99 18.19
CA THR A 120 -10.18 20.88 19.36
C THR A 120 -8.74 21.31 19.63
N PHE A 121 -8.52 22.62 19.83
CA PHE A 121 -7.18 23.17 20.13
C PHE A 121 -7.05 23.44 21.64
N ASP A 122 -7.36 22.41 22.44
CA ASP A 122 -7.38 22.51 23.91
C ASP A 122 -6.19 21.83 24.59
N ASN A 123 -5.22 21.32 23.81
CA ASN A 123 -4.06 20.52 24.25
C ASN A 123 -4.44 19.17 24.90
N VAL A 124 -5.68 18.73 24.80
CA VAL A 124 -6.15 17.43 25.27
C VAL A 124 -6.37 16.51 24.07
N ALA A 125 -5.75 15.33 24.06
CA ALA A 125 -5.97 14.36 22.99
C ALA A 125 -7.31 13.63 23.21
N ASN A 126 -8.39 14.14 22.61
CA ASN A 126 -9.75 13.60 22.71
C ASN A 126 -10.40 13.37 21.32
N PRO A 127 -9.69 12.72 20.36
CA PRO A 127 -10.15 12.63 18.99
C PRO A 127 -11.46 11.88 18.86
N GLY A 128 -12.32 12.36 17.98
CA GLY A 128 -13.41 11.57 17.41
C GLY A 128 -12.88 10.47 16.50
N SER A 129 -13.74 9.52 16.10
CA SER A 129 -13.34 8.42 15.24
C SER A 129 -14.36 8.19 14.13
N LYS A 130 -13.85 7.92 12.91
CA LYS A 130 -14.64 7.57 11.74
C LYS A 130 -14.21 6.21 11.18
N PRO A 131 -15.13 5.40 10.65
CA PRO A 131 -14.77 4.12 10.05
C PRO A 131 -13.82 4.33 8.86
N MET A 132 -12.89 3.40 8.72
CA MET A 132 -11.90 3.38 7.66
C MET A 132 -11.82 1.98 7.07
N HIS A 133 -12.03 1.88 5.75
CA HIS A 133 -11.95 0.65 5.00
C HIS A 133 -11.02 0.84 3.80
N GLU A 134 -9.85 0.19 3.84
CA GLU A 134 -8.82 0.35 2.84
C GLU A 134 -8.45 -0.98 2.20
N THR A 135 -8.04 -0.93 0.94
CA THR A 135 -7.43 -2.05 0.23
C THR A 135 -6.06 -1.63 -0.31
N LEU A 136 -5.00 -2.24 0.22
CA LEU A 136 -3.66 -2.16 -0.35
C LEU A 136 -3.55 -3.18 -1.49
N ARG A 137 -2.98 -2.77 -2.62
CA ARG A 137 -2.64 -3.64 -3.75
C ARG A 137 -1.20 -3.43 -4.14
N HIS A 138 -0.51 -4.52 -4.41
CA HIS A 138 0.82 -4.47 -5.03
C HIS A 138 1.12 -5.78 -5.77
N ARG A 139 2.20 -5.75 -6.58
CA ARG A 139 2.68 -6.91 -7.33
C ARG A 139 4.19 -7.09 -7.11
N ALA A 140 4.63 -8.33 -7.19
CA ALA A 140 6.04 -8.69 -7.16
C ALA A 140 6.32 -9.70 -8.28
N VAL A 141 7.44 -9.56 -8.96
CA VAL A 141 7.88 -10.47 -10.04
C VAL A 141 9.17 -11.16 -9.61
N PHE A 142 9.16 -12.46 -9.69
CA PHE A 142 10.29 -13.33 -9.38
C PHE A 142 10.74 -14.08 -10.62
N VAL A 143 12.04 -14.41 -10.68
CA VAL A 143 12.59 -15.33 -11.67
C VAL A 143 13.25 -16.50 -10.96
N LYS A 144 13.24 -17.69 -11.61
CA LYS A 144 14.00 -18.85 -11.11
C LYS A 144 15.47 -18.51 -11.05
N ASP A 145 16.06 -18.81 -9.90
CA ASP A 145 17.48 -18.57 -9.63
C ASP A 145 17.96 -19.63 -8.62
N SER A 146 18.71 -20.61 -9.11
CA SER A 146 19.19 -21.72 -8.28
C SER A 146 20.12 -21.27 -7.14
N THR A 147 20.65 -20.05 -7.20
CA THR A 147 21.49 -19.46 -6.14
C THR A 147 20.65 -18.76 -5.06
N ALA A 148 19.39 -18.46 -5.34
CA ALA A 148 18.50 -17.86 -4.37
C ALA A 148 18.01 -18.88 -3.35
N ARG A 149 17.86 -18.45 -2.09
CA ARG A 149 17.49 -19.30 -0.94
C ARG A 149 16.25 -20.19 -1.17
N ARG A 150 15.29 -19.73 -1.97
CA ARG A 150 14.04 -20.44 -2.30
C ARG A 150 13.97 -20.87 -3.76
N GLY A 151 15.05 -20.74 -4.51
CA GLY A 151 15.06 -21.00 -5.95
C GLY A 151 14.39 -19.89 -6.78
N TRP A 152 13.99 -18.77 -6.16
CA TRP A 152 13.33 -17.63 -6.79
C TRP A 152 13.90 -16.32 -6.27
N ARG A 153 14.20 -15.40 -7.17
CA ARG A 153 14.77 -14.08 -6.87
C ARG A 153 13.83 -12.97 -7.31
N LEU A 154 13.54 -12.02 -6.43
CA LEU A 154 12.77 -10.81 -6.76
C LEU A 154 13.52 -9.97 -7.80
N VAL A 155 12.85 -9.65 -8.90
CA VAL A 155 13.41 -8.84 -10.01
C VAL A 155 12.59 -7.60 -10.31
N GLY A 156 11.32 -7.57 -9.96
CA GLY A 156 10.43 -6.44 -10.21
C GLY A 156 9.35 -6.32 -9.14
N MET A 157 8.83 -5.12 -8.99
CA MET A 157 7.75 -4.82 -8.07
C MET A 157 6.96 -3.60 -8.51
N SER A 158 5.69 -3.56 -8.16
CA SER A 158 4.87 -2.35 -8.26
C SER A 158 4.98 -1.54 -6.96
N LEU A 159 4.46 -0.33 -6.99
CA LEU A 159 4.22 0.44 -5.77
C LEU A 159 3.09 -0.20 -4.95
N GLY A 160 2.99 0.20 -3.68
CA GLY A 160 1.80 -0.03 -2.88
C GLY A 160 0.74 1.01 -3.24
N ASP A 161 -0.41 0.56 -3.74
CA ASP A 161 -1.57 1.39 -4.02
C ASP A 161 -2.65 1.10 -2.98
N ILE A 162 -2.95 2.07 -2.11
CA ILE A 162 -4.00 1.96 -1.10
C ILE A 162 -5.14 2.88 -1.48
N VAL A 163 -6.31 2.30 -1.58
CA VAL A 163 -7.55 2.99 -1.93
C VAL A 163 -8.66 2.61 -0.95
N ASN A 164 -9.70 3.43 -0.85
CA ASN A 164 -10.92 3.01 -0.19
C ASN A 164 -11.41 1.68 -0.77
N THR A 165 -11.91 0.78 0.08
CA THR A 165 -12.38 -0.55 -0.36
C THR A 165 -13.56 -0.40 -1.29
N GLU A 166 -14.54 0.42 -0.91
CA GLU A 166 -15.74 0.67 -1.70
C GLU A 166 -15.44 1.62 -2.88
N PRO A 167 -15.78 1.21 -4.12
CA PRO A 167 -15.50 2.03 -5.30
C PRO A 167 -16.13 3.43 -5.28
N SER A 168 -17.32 3.58 -4.71
CA SER A 168 -18.02 4.87 -4.58
C SER A 168 -17.31 5.86 -3.65
N GLU A 169 -16.39 5.37 -2.82
CA GLU A 169 -15.62 6.18 -1.88
C GLU A 169 -14.27 6.63 -2.47
N ARG A 170 -13.89 6.17 -3.66
CA ARG A 170 -12.63 6.48 -4.34
C ARG A 170 -12.72 7.79 -5.09
N THR A 171 -12.99 8.87 -4.38
CA THR A 171 -13.16 10.22 -4.96
C THR A 171 -11.85 11.01 -4.96
N VAL A 172 -10.90 10.63 -4.11
CA VAL A 172 -9.54 11.17 -4.11
C VAL A 172 -8.62 10.24 -4.87
N THR A 173 -7.84 10.76 -5.81
CA THR A 173 -6.94 9.96 -6.65
C THR A 173 -5.63 10.70 -6.86
N ILE A 174 -4.51 10.06 -6.51
CA ILE A 174 -3.19 10.49 -6.93
C ILE A 174 -3.04 10.10 -8.41
N THR A 175 -2.74 11.06 -9.27
CA THR A 175 -2.63 10.83 -10.72
C THR A 175 -1.17 10.73 -11.17
N SER A 176 -0.25 11.39 -10.47
CA SER A 176 1.18 11.18 -10.64
C SER A 176 1.97 11.53 -9.39
N VAL A 177 3.17 10.97 -9.29
CA VAL A 177 4.18 11.37 -8.31
C VAL A 177 5.52 11.48 -9.01
N ALA A 178 6.08 12.69 -9.02
CA ALA A 178 7.40 12.99 -9.55
C ALA A 178 8.41 13.21 -8.42
N VAL A 179 9.65 12.80 -8.66
CA VAL A 179 10.75 12.94 -7.71
C VAL A 179 11.92 13.65 -8.37
N ALA A 180 12.47 14.67 -7.68
CA ALA A 180 13.72 15.32 -8.05
C ALA A 180 14.73 15.19 -6.89
N VAL A 181 16.01 15.00 -7.22
CA VAL A 181 17.11 14.89 -6.26
C VAL A 181 18.12 15.97 -6.57
N ASN A 182 18.45 16.79 -5.56
CA ASN A 182 19.36 17.93 -5.70
C ASN A 182 18.97 18.84 -6.89
N GLY A 183 17.66 19.01 -7.12
CA GLY A 183 17.12 19.83 -8.21
C GLY A 183 17.04 19.14 -9.58
N VAL A 184 17.48 17.88 -9.70
CA VAL A 184 17.43 17.11 -10.95
C VAL A 184 16.28 16.12 -10.91
N ALA A 185 15.39 16.12 -11.90
CA ALA A 185 14.31 15.15 -12.04
C ALA A 185 14.88 13.73 -12.22
N VAL A 186 14.43 12.79 -11.40
CA VAL A 186 14.90 11.39 -11.43
C VAL A 186 13.84 10.42 -11.91
N GLY A 187 12.56 10.80 -11.87
CA GLY A 187 11.48 9.99 -12.40
C GLY A 187 10.09 10.51 -12.02
N GLU A 188 9.11 10.00 -12.74
CA GLU A 188 7.68 10.20 -12.48
C GLU A 188 6.95 8.86 -12.61
N VAL A 189 5.98 8.65 -11.74
CA VAL A 189 5.09 7.48 -11.76
C VAL A 189 3.67 7.97 -11.96
N THR A 190 2.99 7.43 -12.96
CA THR A 190 1.58 7.71 -13.29
C THR A 190 0.66 6.50 -13.11
N ASP A 191 1.23 5.29 -12.96
CA ASP A 191 0.50 4.06 -12.63
C ASP A 191 1.22 3.32 -11.49
N PRO A 192 0.64 3.27 -10.29
CA PRO A 192 1.26 2.62 -9.13
C PRO A 192 1.35 1.09 -9.31
N ARG A 193 0.61 0.51 -10.28
CA ARG A 193 0.63 -0.92 -10.57
C ARG A 193 1.65 -1.32 -11.63
N HIS A 194 2.32 -0.34 -12.25
CA HIS A 194 3.44 -0.61 -13.15
C HIS A 194 4.55 -1.35 -12.42
N ILE A 195 5.17 -2.35 -13.09
CA ILE A 195 6.27 -3.13 -12.52
C ILE A 195 7.59 -2.42 -12.80
N PHE A 196 8.26 -2.02 -11.75
CA PHE A 196 9.60 -1.44 -11.80
C PHE A 196 10.64 -2.53 -11.50
N PRO A 197 11.74 -2.63 -12.28
CA PRO A 197 12.87 -3.48 -11.89
C PRO A 197 13.40 -3.07 -10.51
N VAL A 198 13.70 -4.03 -9.65
CA VAL A 198 14.26 -3.75 -8.31
C VAL A 198 15.57 -2.97 -8.38
N GLY A 199 16.37 -3.21 -9.44
CA GLY A 199 17.62 -2.45 -9.70
C GLY A 199 17.40 -1.01 -10.15
N ALA A 200 16.17 -0.66 -10.58
CA ALA A 200 15.82 0.71 -11.01
C ALA A 200 15.17 1.54 -9.88
N LEU A 201 15.10 1.01 -8.65
CA LEU A 201 14.65 1.80 -7.50
C LEU A 201 15.54 3.04 -7.35
N PRO A 202 14.95 4.21 -7.02
CA PRO A 202 15.72 5.42 -6.79
C PRO A 202 16.85 5.16 -5.77
N GLN A 203 18.08 5.46 -6.19
CA GLN A 203 19.24 5.40 -5.33
C GLN A 203 19.55 6.84 -4.87
N LEU A 204 19.39 7.06 -3.60
CA LEU A 204 19.63 8.34 -2.93
C LEU A 204 20.90 8.22 -2.08
N HIS A 205 21.55 9.32 -1.78
CA HIS A 205 22.66 9.36 -0.83
C HIS A 205 22.25 10.10 0.43
N VAL A 206 22.86 9.73 1.55
CA VAL A 206 22.70 10.51 2.79
C VAL A 206 23.18 11.93 2.54
N GLY A 207 22.32 12.90 2.86
CA GLY A 207 22.55 14.32 2.57
C GLY A 207 21.84 14.85 1.33
N ASP A 208 21.34 13.97 0.44
CA ASP A 208 20.57 14.42 -0.72
C ASP A 208 19.32 15.18 -0.29
N SER A 209 19.07 16.29 -0.98
CA SER A 209 17.81 17.03 -0.93
C SER A 209 16.85 16.44 -1.96
N VAL A 210 15.73 15.92 -1.49
CA VAL A 210 14.72 15.29 -2.35
C VAL A 210 13.46 16.13 -2.35
N MET A 211 12.94 16.43 -3.54
CA MET A 211 11.65 17.08 -3.76
C MET A 211 10.67 16.06 -4.32
N VAL A 212 9.49 15.96 -3.70
CA VAL A 212 8.36 15.18 -4.23
C VAL A 212 7.28 16.13 -4.69
N THR A 213 6.77 15.88 -5.89
CA THR A 213 5.58 16.57 -6.44
C THR A 213 4.53 15.50 -6.71
N ALA A 214 3.34 15.69 -6.16
CA ALA A 214 2.18 14.82 -6.40
C ALA A 214 1.09 15.61 -7.13
N ALA A 215 0.52 15.03 -8.19
CA ALA A 215 -0.71 15.54 -8.78
C ALA A 215 -1.89 14.74 -8.22
N VAL A 216 -2.94 15.45 -7.78
CA VAL A 216 -4.09 14.86 -7.12
C VAL A 216 -5.39 15.41 -7.70
N SER A 217 -6.34 14.52 -7.94
CA SER A 217 -7.71 14.84 -8.33
C SER A 217 -8.65 14.50 -7.17
N ASN A 218 -9.59 15.39 -6.88
CA ASN A 218 -10.66 15.16 -5.91
C ASN A 218 -12.01 15.45 -6.58
N THR A 219 -12.89 14.46 -6.59
CA THR A 219 -14.23 14.52 -7.17
C THR A 219 -15.34 14.41 -6.12
N THR A 220 -15.02 14.61 -4.84
CA THR A 220 -15.98 14.53 -3.74
C THR A 220 -17.05 15.64 -3.85
N GLY A 221 -16.69 16.78 -4.41
CA GLY A 221 -17.60 17.94 -4.52
C GLY A 221 -17.68 18.75 -3.24
N THR A 222 -16.65 18.69 -2.39
CA THR A 222 -16.56 19.53 -1.19
C THR A 222 -16.34 20.99 -1.54
N ASP A 223 -16.95 21.89 -0.75
CA ASP A 223 -16.76 23.34 -0.87
C ASP A 223 -15.50 23.84 -0.11
N LEU A 224 -14.79 22.94 0.60
CA LEU A 224 -13.58 23.30 1.34
C LEU A 224 -12.43 23.71 0.40
N VAL A 225 -11.65 24.68 0.81
CA VAL A 225 -10.48 25.15 0.07
C VAL A 225 -9.23 25.07 0.94
N PRO A 226 -8.21 24.27 0.54
CA PRO A 226 -8.22 23.36 -0.60
C PRO A 226 -9.10 22.12 -0.35
N PRO A 227 -9.65 21.48 -1.41
CA PRO A 227 -10.55 20.34 -1.28
C PRO A 227 -9.81 19.07 -0.84
N THR A 228 -8.49 19.04 -0.90
CA THR A 228 -7.63 17.90 -0.61
C THR A 228 -6.48 18.33 0.30
N GLN A 229 -6.07 17.44 1.18
CA GLN A 229 -4.84 17.56 1.96
C GLN A 229 -3.89 16.45 1.55
N VAL A 230 -2.63 16.80 1.28
CA VAL A 230 -1.62 15.83 0.87
C VAL A 230 -0.45 15.84 1.85
N PHE A 231 0.00 14.65 2.21
CA PHE A 231 1.09 14.45 3.16
C PHE A 231 2.14 13.52 2.56
N LEU A 232 3.39 13.81 2.82
CA LEU A 232 4.48 12.87 2.61
C LEU A 232 4.77 12.16 3.93
N HIS A 233 4.70 10.85 3.93
CA HIS A 233 5.16 10.01 5.03
C HIS A 233 6.54 9.47 4.69
N VAL A 234 7.52 9.70 5.54
CA VAL A 234 8.88 9.18 5.40
C VAL A 234 9.17 8.24 6.55
N ARG A 235 9.52 6.99 6.24
CA ARG A 235 9.94 6.01 7.24
C ARG A 235 11.45 5.99 7.31
N HIS A 236 11.99 6.23 8.50
CA HIS A 236 13.40 6.05 8.75
C HIS A 236 13.68 4.61 9.17
N CYS A 237 14.61 3.95 8.46
CA CYS A 237 15.05 2.60 8.81
C CYS A 237 15.74 2.59 10.19
N ARG A 238 14.97 2.39 11.26
CA ARG A 238 15.46 1.98 12.56
C ARG A 238 14.83 0.63 12.89
N ALA A 239 15.68 -0.34 13.25
CA ALA A 239 15.21 -1.69 13.58
C ALA A 239 14.30 -1.74 14.82
N ASP A 240 14.26 -0.70 15.61
CA ASP A 240 13.64 -0.62 16.93
C ASP A 240 12.43 0.32 17.03
N ARG A 241 12.13 1.12 15.98
CA ARG A 241 10.96 2.02 15.99
C ARG A 241 10.38 2.18 14.59
N ASP A 242 9.09 1.99 14.47
CA ASP A 242 8.28 2.28 13.27
C ASP A 242 8.00 3.79 13.18
N ASP A 243 9.05 4.61 13.21
CA ASP A 243 8.92 6.06 13.20
C ASP A 243 8.67 6.56 11.78
N TRP A 244 7.40 6.67 11.42
CA TRP A 244 6.96 7.42 10.26
C TRP A 244 6.90 8.92 10.62
N VAL A 245 7.57 9.73 9.84
CA VAL A 245 7.45 11.20 9.91
C VAL A 245 6.44 11.63 8.85
N ARG A 246 5.41 12.35 9.26
CA ARG A 246 4.42 12.96 8.38
C ARG A 246 4.80 14.41 8.12
N ILE A 247 4.85 14.79 6.86
CA ILE A 247 5.21 16.14 6.41
C ILE A 247 4.05 16.64 5.53
N PRO A 248 3.36 17.72 5.89
CA PRO A 248 2.36 18.35 5.01
C PRO A 248 3.02 18.80 3.71
N MET A 249 2.37 18.54 2.58
CA MET A 249 2.80 19.05 1.27
C MET A 249 2.17 20.43 1.03
N HIS A 250 2.89 21.27 0.32
CA HIS A 250 2.41 22.59 -0.08
C HIS A 250 1.52 22.49 -1.31
N ASP A 251 0.32 23.07 -1.24
CA ASP A 251 -0.59 23.19 -2.37
C ASP A 251 -0.08 24.30 -3.32
N ASN A 252 0.16 23.95 -4.59
CA ASN A 252 0.61 24.89 -5.61
C ASN A 252 -0.57 25.63 -6.27
N GLY A 253 -1.82 25.26 -5.95
CA GLY A 253 -3.04 25.89 -6.49
C GLY A 253 -3.43 25.42 -7.90
N ASP A 254 -2.73 24.46 -8.47
CA ASP A 254 -2.95 23.90 -9.81
C ASP A 254 -3.30 22.39 -9.80
N GLY A 255 -3.63 21.85 -8.61
CA GLY A 255 -3.87 20.41 -8.40
C GLY A 255 -2.58 19.60 -8.16
N THR A 256 -1.45 20.29 -8.04
CA THR A 256 -0.19 19.67 -7.63
C THR A 256 0.22 20.10 -6.23
N TRP A 257 0.96 19.22 -5.56
CA TRP A 257 1.44 19.38 -4.18
C TRP A 257 2.92 19.07 -4.11
N THR A 258 3.69 19.89 -3.38
CA THR A 258 5.14 19.73 -3.29
C THR A 258 5.64 19.69 -1.86
N VAL A 259 6.68 18.88 -1.62
CA VAL A 259 7.43 18.89 -0.36
C VAL A 259 8.87 18.43 -0.57
N GLY A 260 9.79 19.05 0.19
CA GLY A 260 11.19 18.66 0.22
C GLY A 260 11.58 18.00 1.55
N TRP A 261 12.46 17.02 1.51
CA TRP A 261 13.14 16.49 2.69
C TRP A 261 14.59 16.13 2.40
N THR A 262 15.36 15.89 3.46
CA THR A 262 16.76 15.45 3.33
C THR A 262 16.89 13.99 3.73
N VAL A 263 17.57 13.18 2.92
CA VAL A 263 17.90 11.79 3.23
C VAL A 263 18.86 11.75 4.40
N ARG A 264 18.47 11.12 5.51
CA ARG A 264 19.26 11.15 6.75
C ARG A 264 20.02 9.87 7.05
N ARG A 265 19.61 8.72 6.48
CA ARG A 265 20.16 7.40 6.85
C ARG A 265 20.28 6.48 5.66
N PRO A 266 21.33 5.65 5.60
CA PRO A 266 21.45 4.63 4.59
C PRO A 266 20.53 3.43 4.89
N GLY A 267 20.20 2.68 3.83
CA GLY A 267 19.37 1.46 3.90
C GLY A 267 18.22 1.48 2.89
N ILE A 268 17.42 0.42 2.90
CA ILE A 268 16.14 0.40 2.18
C ILE A 268 15.14 1.13 3.05
N ALA A 269 14.56 2.19 2.53
CA ALA A 269 13.60 3.02 3.21
C ALA A 269 12.34 3.18 2.37
N ARG A 270 11.34 3.81 2.93
CA ARG A 270 10.06 4.04 2.28
C ARG A 270 9.59 5.45 2.45
N LEU A 271 8.87 5.87 1.46
CA LEU A 271 8.02 7.04 1.54
C LEU A 271 6.62 6.67 1.06
N ALA A 272 5.63 7.43 1.48
CA ALA A 272 4.29 7.33 0.95
C ALA A 272 3.72 8.72 0.76
N VAL A 273 3.11 8.95 -0.40
CA VAL A 273 2.25 10.11 -0.64
C VAL A 273 0.84 9.71 -0.22
N ASP A 274 0.22 10.51 0.62
CA ASP A 274 -1.07 10.26 1.24
C ASP A 274 -1.98 11.46 0.96
N ALA A 275 -2.94 11.28 0.06
CA ALA A 275 -3.93 12.28 -0.30
C ALA A 275 -5.26 11.96 0.38
N LEU A 276 -5.81 12.94 1.11
CA LEU A 276 -7.10 12.83 1.79
C LEU A 276 -8.04 13.93 1.33
N ASP A 277 -9.32 13.62 1.27
CA ASP A 277 -10.35 14.65 1.20
C ASP A 277 -10.31 15.55 2.44
N SER A 278 -10.46 16.86 2.25
CA SER A 278 -10.41 17.81 3.37
C SER A 278 -11.52 17.59 4.39
N GLU A 279 -12.72 17.16 3.97
CA GLU A 279 -13.79 16.81 4.91
C GLU A 279 -13.45 15.63 5.80
N THR A 280 -12.59 14.71 5.33
CA THR A 280 -12.08 13.61 6.15
C THR A 280 -11.38 14.12 7.41
N LEU A 281 -10.72 15.27 7.33
CA LEU A 281 -9.95 15.85 8.43
C LEU A 281 -10.68 17.00 9.14
N GLN A 282 -11.77 17.52 8.56
CA GLN A 282 -12.51 18.68 9.08
C GLN A 282 -13.48 18.31 10.21
N THR A 283 -13.91 17.06 10.28
CA THR A 283 -14.92 16.61 11.24
C THR A 283 -14.41 15.42 12.05
N GLU A 284 -14.87 15.31 13.29
CA GLU A 284 -14.50 14.21 14.20
C GLU A 284 -15.37 12.97 14.04
N THR A 285 -16.52 13.10 13.39
CA THR A 285 -17.53 12.04 13.24
C THR A 285 -18.04 11.96 11.80
N GLY A 286 -18.72 10.88 11.46
CA GLY A 286 -19.29 10.62 10.13
C GLY A 286 -18.58 9.49 9.39
N ASP A 287 -18.96 9.24 8.15
CA ASP A 287 -18.44 8.14 7.28
C ASP A 287 -17.76 8.69 6.04
N ASN A 288 -17.22 9.91 6.13
CA ASN A 288 -16.61 10.62 5.01
C ASN A 288 -15.10 10.37 4.86
N TYR A 289 -14.61 9.19 5.25
CA TYR A 289 -13.22 8.82 5.01
C TYR A 289 -12.97 8.59 3.52
N ARG A 290 -12.14 9.45 2.90
CA ARG A 290 -11.74 9.37 1.49
C ARG A 290 -10.25 9.61 1.37
N ALA A 291 -9.54 8.62 0.84
CA ALA A 291 -8.07 8.69 0.72
C ALA A 291 -7.53 7.86 -0.43
N ASN A 292 -6.36 8.24 -0.93
CA ASN A 292 -5.51 7.42 -1.77
C ASN A 292 -4.06 7.57 -1.32
N ILE A 293 -3.35 6.44 -1.18
CA ILE A 293 -1.96 6.43 -0.73
C ILE A 293 -1.13 5.63 -1.72
N TRP A 294 -0.02 6.22 -2.20
CA TRP A 294 1.00 5.52 -2.97
C TRP A 294 2.27 5.35 -2.14
N ALA A 295 2.69 4.11 -1.95
CA ALA A 295 3.88 3.77 -1.16
C ALA A 295 5.03 3.32 -2.05
N PHE A 296 6.20 3.92 -1.83
CA PHE A 296 7.40 3.77 -2.65
C PHE A 296 8.57 3.27 -1.81
N PRO A 297 9.24 2.18 -2.19
CA PRO A 297 10.56 1.89 -1.65
C PRO A 297 11.63 2.73 -2.34
N TYR A 298 12.68 3.10 -1.62
CA TYR A 298 13.90 3.68 -2.17
C TYR A 298 15.11 3.13 -1.44
N ARG A 299 16.27 3.24 -2.06
CA ARG A 299 17.54 2.82 -1.46
C ARG A 299 18.40 4.05 -1.16
N ALA A 300 18.76 4.22 0.11
CA ALA A 300 19.71 5.24 0.53
C ALA A 300 21.11 4.64 0.70
N LEU A 301 22.08 5.23 0.06
CA LEU A 301 23.52 4.91 0.13
C LEU A 301 24.22 5.88 1.10
N ARG A 302 25.40 5.47 1.58
CA ARG A 302 26.26 6.34 2.41
C ARG A 302 26.96 7.40 1.59
#